data_1c9358ff9a674098e8bc7735b7d311f8
#
_entry.id   1c9358ff9a674098e8bc7735b7d311f8
#
_cell.length_a   1.000
_cell.length_b   1.000
_cell.length_c   1.000
_cell.angle_alpha   90.00
_cell.angle_beta   90.00
_cell.angle_gamma   90.00
#
_symmetry.space_group_name_H-M   'P 1'
#
loop_
_entity.id
_entity.type
_entity.pdbx_description
1 polymer ?
#
loop_
_entity_poly.entity_id
_entity_poly.type
_entity_poly.pdbx_seq_one_letter_code
_entity_poly.pdbx_strand_id
1 'polypeptide(L)'
;MMKKALFLLFIVPVLASGQVGINTTNPHPSSILDMNSTTSGVLVPRMTAAEKLAITTPATGLLVYQTDSPIGFFYYDGTSWVQISTGSSAMGEFQSISGLVQNTTAIGSDDFVFGDTDLEGAGSKFFLDTSKGAFRAGQSSGNEWDDANVGNGSAVLGYGTASGDGAVAFNYGNASGANAFAAIGGSASGIESVALQSSTASGNLSFSGGGVSTAGGDNSFAFGSNNTIDASAVGGKTIGTSNSVTGQQASAFGDNLTASGFASFAAGTSAVASGDGAVAFNYGNASGANAFAAIGGSASGIESVALQSSTASGSLSFSGGGLSTASGDNSFAFGSSASANGDHSIALGNDVTALSYNETVFGFNSETYTPASTIMSNANDRLFVVGNGNAATGIPSTNNAFTLLKDGRTGIMRIPATNILEIEGNASKTSAGDWLANSDARLKKNIITFSEEKALEKLLALRGVTYEWNDNQTGSQRPEGTQYGFIAQEIQEVFPENVEKDNLGFYQTAYGTYDALYVQSIKALHQKIETLEQENTDLKNKIDEIHAMLTKNQSNYKK
;
A
#
# COMPACT_ATOMS: atom_id res chain seq x y z
N MET A 1 28.36 86.62 127.09
CA MET A 1 27.90 87.33 125.92
C MET A 1 27.69 86.31 124.85
N MET A 2 26.51 85.91 124.67
CA MET A 2 26.06 84.78 123.76
C MET A 2 25.46 85.34 122.50
N LYS A 3 25.96 85.01 121.35
CA LYS A 3 25.34 85.25 120.10
C LYS A 3 24.58 83.97 119.67
N LYS A 4 23.28 84.06 119.45
CA LYS A 4 22.46 83.00 118.88
C LYS A 4 22.59 83.04 117.38
N ALA A 5 22.93 81.93 116.75
CA ALA A 5 22.89 81.77 115.33
C ALA A 5 21.60 81.00 114.98
N LEU A 6 20.76 81.52 114.06
CA LEU A 6 19.51 80.99 113.56
C LEU A 6 19.80 80.13 112.30
N PHE A 7 19.52 78.84 112.29
CA PHE A 7 19.74 77.95 111.15
C PHE A 7 18.37 77.85 110.36
N LEU A 8 18.40 78.40 109.15
CA LEU A 8 17.27 78.29 108.23
C LEU A 8 17.29 77.01 107.41
N LEU A 9 16.36 76.07 107.62
CA LEU A 9 16.29 74.82 106.88
C LEU A 9 15.51 74.97 105.58
N PHE A 10 16.19 74.92 104.43
CA PHE A 10 15.50 74.91 103.10
C PHE A 10 15.00 73.48 102.83
N ILE A 11 13.72 73.25 102.76
CA ILE A 11 13.09 72.05 102.24
C ILE A 11 12.97 72.19 100.73
N VAL A 12 13.77 71.44 99.97
CA VAL A 12 13.61 71.32 98.50
C VAL A 12 12.63 70.12 98.27
N PRO A 13 11.52 70.27 97.59
CA PRO A 13 10.67 69.16 97.18
C PRO A 13 11.45 68.29 96.16
N VAL A 14 11.81 67.05 96.56
CA VAL A 14 12.29 66.01 95.57
C VAL A 14 11.05 65.48 94.90
N LEU A 15 10.91 65.76 93.60
CA LEU A 15 9.96 65.05 92.73
C LEU A 15 10.43 63.61 92.56
N ALA A 16 9.93 62.72 93.41
CA ALA A 16 10.13 61.26 93.23
C ALA A 16 9.20 60.75 92.14
N SER A 17 9.71 60.45 90.98
CA SER A 17 9.05 59.62 90.00
C SER A 17 8.87 58.22 90.64
N GLY A 18 7.61 57.85 90.94
CA GLY A 18 7.24 56.61 91.60
C GLY A 18 7.28 55.38 90.68
N GLN A 19 8.49 54.97 90.24
CA GLN A 19 8.71 53.63 89.66
C GLN A 19 8.75 52.60 90.77
N VAL A 20 7.98 51.49 90.56
CA VAL A 20 8.01 50.36 91.50
C VAL A 20 8.90 49.26 90.90
N GLY A 21 10.07 48.99 91.52
CA GLY A 21 10.89 47.86 91.22
C GLY A 21 10.58 46.73 92.19
N ILE A 22 10.34 45.56 91.70
CA ILE A 22 10.21 44.37 92.50
C ILE A 22 11.44 43.49 92.18
N ASN A 23 12.27 43.28 93.17
CA ASN A 23 13.51 42.54 93.04
C ASN A 23 14.52 43.17 92.03
N THR A 24 14.34 44.46 91.75
CA THR A 24 15.30 45.32 91.01
C THR A 24 15.43 46.64 91.72
N THR A 25 16.64 47.13 91.90
CA THR A 25 16.98 48.46 92.53
C THR A 25 17.09 49.54 91.46
N ASN A 26 17.09 49.15 90.21
CA ASN A 26 17.17 50.08 89.05
C ASN A 26 16.11 49.74 88.02
N PRO A 27 14.86 50.09 88.23
CA PRO A 27 13.79 49.86 87.25
C PRO A 27 14.09 50.54 85.93
N HIS A 28 13.69 49.89 84.78
CA HIS A 28 13.90 50.43 83.51
C HIS A 28 13.18 51.83 83.37
N PRO A 29 13.79 52.85 82.87
CA PRO A 29 13.25 54.22 82.86
C PRO A 29 11.90 54.38 82.17
N SER A 30 11.52 53.46 81.31
CA SER A 30 10.23 53.44 80.62
C SER A 30 9.13 52.60 81.33
N SER A 31 9.42 51.98 82.47
CA SER A 31 8.49 51.15 83.25
C SER A 31 8.00 51.88 84.49
N ILE A 32 6.71 51.78 84.83
CA ILE A 32 6.17 52.16 86.11
C ILE A 32 6.33 51.03 87.11
N LEU A 33 6.24 49.79 86.62
CA LEU A 33 6.48 48.54 87.37
C LEU A 33 7.49 47.70 86.61
N ASP A 34 8.62 47.44 87.23
CA ASP A 34 9.69 46.58 86.72
C ASP A 34 9.94 45.44 87.71
N MET A 35 9.76 44.20 87.23
CA MET A 35 9.88 43.01 88.07
C MET A 35 10.93 42.09 87.47
N ASN A 36 11.96 41.83 88.21
CA ASN A 36 13.07 40.93 87.82
C ASN A 36 13.09 39.66 88.72
N SER A 37 12.82 38.51 88.09
CA SER A 37 12.88 37.23 88.80
C SER A 37 13.15 36.13 87.81
N THR A 38 14.00 35.17 88.29
CA THR A 38 14.25 33.92 87.52
C THR A 38 13.42 32.72 88.07
N THR A 39 12.65 32.94 89.17
CA THR A 39 11.98 31.87 89.89
C THR A 39 10.47 32.20 90.13
N SER A 40 10.03 33.42 89.90
CA SER A 40 8.69 33.88 90.21
C SER A 40 8.17 34.74 89.12
N GLY A 41 6.85 34.67 88.80
CA GLY A 41 6.18 35.48 87.80
C GLY A 41 5.14 36.44 88.41
N VAL A 42 4.41 37.11 87.53
CA VAL A 42 3.31 37.98 87.91
C VAL A 42 2.02 37.22 87.84
N LEU A 43 1.25 37.21 88.92
CA LEU A 43 -0.12 36.74 88.95
C LEU A 43 -1.04 37.96 88.81
N VAL A 44 -1.57 38.10 87.60
CA VAL A 44 -2.65 39.10 87.37
C VAL A 44 -3.93 38.63 87.98
N PRO A 45 -4.92 39.45 88.19
CA PRO A 45 -6.25 39.04 88.72
C PRO A 45 -6.80 37.85 87.90
N ARG A 46 -7.14 36.78 88.62
CA ARG A 46 -7.67 35.54 88.05
C ARG A 46 -9.15 35.47 88.36
N MET A 47 -9.98 35.27 87.34
CA MET A 47 -11.43 35.29 87.47
C MET A 47 -12.10 34.47 86.39
N THR A 48 -13.35 34.11 86.59
CA THR A 48 -14.19 33.46 85.55
C THR A 48 -14.64 34.45 84.48
N ALA A 49 -15.10 33.93 83.32
CA ALA A 49 -15.68 34.74 82.27
C ALA A 49 -16.83 35.63 82.77
N ALA A 50 -17.65 35.10 83.61
CA ALA A 50 -18.76 35.85 84.23
C ALA A 50 -18.29 37.00 85.15
N GLU A 51 -17.27 36.77 85.98
CA GLU A 51 -16.67 37.79 86.80
C GLU A 51 -15.91 38.86 85.98
N LYS A 52 -15.23 38.47 84.96
CA LYS A 52 -14.57 39.38 83.97
C LYS A 52 -15.62 40.33 83.33
N LEU A 53 -16.74 39.77 82.89
CA LEU A 53 -17.81 40.55 82.28
C LEU A 53 -18.56 41.43 83.32
N ALA A 54 -18.50 41.08 84.58
CA ALA A 54 -19.13 41.88 85.68
C ALA A 54 -18.27 43.12 86.05
N ILE A 55 -17.06 43.30 85.59
CA ILE A 55 -16.26 44.50 85.79
C ILE A 55 -16.94 45.69 85.07
N THR A 56 -17.48 46.57 85.87
CA THR A 56 -18.14 47.77 85.35
C THR A 56 -17.10 48.79 84.94
N THR A 57 -17.16 49.30 83.71
CA THR A 57 -16.24 50.27 83.10
C THR A 57 -14.76 49.85 83.17
N PRO A 58 -14.41 48.70 82.56
CA PRO A 58 -13.00 48.27 82.54
C PRO A 58 -12.15 49.28 81.75
N ALA A 59 -10.95 49.56 82.27
CA ALA A 59 -10.04 50.46 81.57
C ALA A 59 -9.45 49.80 80.38
N THR A 60 -9.22 50.52 79.29
CA THR A 60 -8.52 50.05 78.14
C THR A 60 -7.11 49.57 78.51
N GLY A 61 -6.69 48.37 78.11
CA GLY A 61 -5.43 47.70 78.49
C GLY A 61 -5.54 46.95 79.83
N LEU A 62 -6.67 46.88 80.51
CA LEU A 62 -6.83 46.08 81.71
C LEU A 62 -6.62 44.63 81.44
N LEU A 63 -5.65 44.00 82.09
CA LEU A 63 -5.18 42.62 81.91
C LEU A 63 -5.72 41.71 82.99
N VAL A 64 -6.35 40.62 82.63
CA VAL A 64 -6.84 39.56 83.57
C VAL A 64 -6.52 38.18 83.01
N TYR A 65 -6.50 37.19 83.89
CA TYR A 65 -6.39 35.77 83.51
C TYR A 65 -7.78 35.10 83.78
N GLN A 66 -8.40 34.65 82.71
CA GLN A 66 -9.70 33.92 82.81
C GLN A 66 -9.39 32.45 83.14
N THR A 67 -10.13 31.91 84.17
CA THR A 67 -9.86 30.58 84.69
C THR A 67 -10.81 29.49 84.18
N ASP A 68 -11.89 29.88 83.52
CA ASP A 68 -12.83 28.98 82.83
C ASP A 68 -12.69 29.11 81.31
N SER A 69 -13.35 28.25 80.54
CA SER A 69 -13.20 28.21 79.08
C SER A 69 -13.82 29.47 78.41
N PRO A 70 -13.06 30.06 77.48
CA PRO A 70 -11.66 29.81 77.08
C PRO A 70 -10.65 30.32 78.10
N ILE A 71 -9.81 29.43 78.60
CA ILE A 71 -8.81 29.76 79.66
C ILE A 71 -7.66 30.57 78.98
N GLY A 72 -7.17 31.63 79.67
CA GLY A 72 -6.04 32.39 79.17
C GLY A 72 -6.06 33.86 79.63
N PHE A 73 -5.07 34.58 79.10
CA PHE A 73 -4.97 36.01 79.33
C PHE A 73 -5.96 36.77 78.43
N PHE A 74 -6.63 37.75 79.03
CA PHE A 74 -7.49 38.67 78.31
C PHE A 74 -7.12 40.10 78.64
N TYR A 75 -7.23 40.97 77.71
CA TYR A 75 -7.12 42.42 77.93
C TYR A 75 -8.38 43.08 77.35
N TYR A 76 -8.73 44.20 77.97
CA TYR A 76 -9.80 45.03 77.44
C TYR A 76 -9.29 46.05 76.44
N ASP A 77 -9.76 46.01 75.17
CA ASP A 77 -9.28 46.88 74.12
C ASP A 77 -9.94 48.27 74.10
N GLY A 78 -10.85 48.53 75.03
CA GLY A 78 -11.64 49.76 75.13
C GLY A 78 -13.10 49.53 74.67
N THR A 79 -13.40 48.39 74.02
CA THR A 79 -14.75 48.00 73.55
C THR A 79 -15.17 46.61 74.02
N SER A 80 -14.17 45.68 74.03
CA SER A 80 -14.40 44.26 74.33
C SER A 80 -13.22 43.62 75.02
N TRP A 81 -13.44 42.43 75.61
CA TRP A 81 -12.36 41.60 76.16
C TRP A 81 -11.75 40.73 75.04
N VAL A 82 -10.50 40.94 74.71
CA VAL A 82 -9.71 40.19 73.66
C VAL A 82 -8.80 39.22 74.37
N GLN A 83 -8.88 37.95 74.01
CA GLN A 83 -7.95 36.92 74.46
C GLN A 83 -6.57 37.15 73.88
N ILE A 84 -5.52 37.20 74.71
CA ILE A 84 -4.16 37.06 74.25
C ILE A 84 -3.94 35.59 74.00
N SER A 85 -4.18 35.13 72.77
CA SER A 85 -3.84 33.78 72.37
C SER A 85 -2.32 33.75 72.18
N THR A 86 -1.63 32.90 72.97
CA THR A 86 -0.30 32.41 72.61
C THR A 86 -0.49 31.31 71.59
N GLY A 87 -1.37 31.54 70.63
CA GLY A 87 -1.47 30.67 69.51
C GLY A 87 -0.23 30.85 68.70
N SER A 88 0.40 29.79 68.41
CA SER A 88 0.89 29.51 67.08
C SER A 88 -0.30 29.43 66.11
N SER A 89 -1.21 30.39 66.02
CA SER A 89 -1.69 30.94 64.81
C SER A 89 -0.58 31.90 64.42
N ALA A 90 0.50 31.36 63.84
CA ALA A 90 1.00 31.97 62.67
C ALA A 90 -0.26 32.43 61.93
N MET A 91 -0.47 33.71 61.72
CA MET A 91 -1.43 34.19 60.73
C MET A 91 -1.10 33.33 59.55
N GLY A 92 -2.00 32.37 59.18
CA GLY A 92 -1.69 31.36 58.19
C GLY A 92 -1.12 32.10 56.99
N GLU A 93 -0.15 31.56 56.35
CA GLU A 93 0.47 32.18 55.16
C GLU A 93 -0.57 32.54 54.13
N PHE A 94 -1.81 32.14 54.35
CA PHE A 94 -3.00 32.44 53.56
C PHE A 94 -4.04 33.23 54.32
N GLN A 95 -4.53 34.33 53.75
CA GLN A 95 -5.69 35.07 54.24
C GLN A 95 -6.67 35.34 53.11
N SER A 96 -7.96 35.48 53.46
CA SER A 96 -8.97 35.91 52.53
C SER A 96 -9.02 37.44 52.50
N ILE A 97 -8.64 38.04 51.39
CA ILE A 97 -8.76 39.48 51.14
C ILE A 97 -9.68 39.69 49.96
N SER A 98 -10.78 40.38 50.15
CA SER A 98 -11.75 40.67 49.08
C SER A 98 -12.28 39.45 48.35
N GLY A 99 -12.47 38.31 49.06
CA GLY A 99 -12.97 37.05 48.48
C GLY A 99 -11.90 36.19 47.82
N LEU A 100 -10.65 36.59 47.85
CA LEU A 100 -9.50 35.80 47.40
C LEU A 100 -8.69 35.27 48.58
N VAL A 101 -8.38 33.99 48.56
CA VAL A 101 -7.42 33.41 49.50
C VAL A 101 -6.03 33.60 48.89
N GLN A 102 -5.20 34.40 49.54
CA GLN A 102 -3.86 34.71 49.06
C GLN A 102 -2.83 34.56 50.20
N ASN A 103 -1.57 34.30 49.85
CA ASN A 103 -0.51 34.30 50.83
C ASN A 103 -0.25 35.70 51.38
N THR A 104 0.07 35.77 52.65
CA THR A 104 0.30 37.03 53.39
C THR A 104 1.72 37.54 53.21
N THR A 105 2.63 36.67 52.81
CA THR A 105 4.05 36.95 52.49
C THR A 105 4.37 36.51 51.10
N ALA A 106 5.27 37.18 50.38
CA ALA A 106 5.76 36.72 49.09
C ALA A 106 6.48 35.37 49.30
N ILE A 107 6.12 34.34 48.49
CA ILE A 107 6.76 33.02 48.55
C ILE A 107 8.25 33.11 48.12
N GLY A 108 8.63 34.12 47.39
CA GLY A 108 10.04 34.36 47.03
C GLY A 108 10.63 33.26 46.19
N SER A 109 11.70 32.66 46.69
CA SER A 109 12.35 31.47 46.10
C SER A 109 11.91 30.16 46.72
N ASP A 110 11.00 30.19 47.70
CA ASP A 110 10.58 28.98 48.41
C ASP A 110 9.50 28.23 47.62
N ASP A 111 9.56 26.89 47.67
CA ASP A 111 8.56 26.04 47.05
C ASP A 111 7.26 26.02 47.83
N PHE A 112 6.16 25.92 47.10
CA PHE A 112 4.80 25.84 47.67
C PHE A 112 4.32 24.38 47.71
N VAL A 113 4.15 23.82 48.88
CA VAL A 113 3.86 22.41 49.06
C VAL A 113 2.64 22.19 49.92
N PHE A 114 1.72 21.33 49.44
CA PHE A 114 0.71 20.67 50.26
C PHE A 114 0.90 19.15 50.25
N GLY A 115 0.84 18.51 51.38
CA GLY A 115 0.99 17.07 51.53
C GLY A 115 2.31 16.70 52.16
N ASP A 116 3.02 15.74 51.59
CA ASP A 116 4.35 15.36 52.05
C ASP A 116 5.33 16.52 51.85
N THR A 117 6.04 16.88 52.92
CA THR A 117 6.96 18.04 52.89
C THR A 117 8.30 17.73 52.28
N ASP A 118 8.61 16.47 52.02
CA ASP A 118 9.77 16.08 51.21
C ASP A 118 9.43 16.17 49.73
N LEU A 119 10.05 17.06 48.98
CA LEU A 119 9.85 17.23 47.54
C LEU A 119 10.39 16.06 46.73
N GLU A 120 11.36 15.36 47.24
CA GLU A 120 11.97 14.20 46.58
C GLU A 120 11.35 12.88 47.05
N GLY A 121 11.55 11.83 46.26
CA GLY A 121 11.10 10.48 46.55
C GLY A 121 9.60 10.23 46.37
N ALA A 122 9.14 9.07 46.87
CA ALA A 122 7.77 8.65 46.79
C ALA A 122 6.87 9.46 47.74
N GLY A 123 5.61 9.66 47.34
CA GLY A 123 4.62 10.33 48.21
C GLY A 123 3.49 10.99 47.39
N SER A 124 2.44 11.43 48.12
CA SER A 124 1.35 12.21 47.58
C SER A 124 1.60 13.69 47.81
N LYS A 125 1.74 14.46 46.76
CA LYS A 125 2.19 15.85 46.82
C LYS A 125 1.37 16.75 45.90
N PHE A 126 1.26 18.00 46.29
CA PHE A 126 0.83 19.11 45.44
C PHE A 126 1.83 20.23 45.67
N PHE A 127 2.62 20.56 44.64
CA PHE A 127 3.61 21.63 44.78
C PHE A 127 3.89 22.41 43.50
N LEU A 128 4.37 23.61 43.69
CA LEU A 128 4.95 24.45 42.67
C LEU A 128 6.44 24.61 43.00
N ASP A 129 7.30 24.04 42.18
CA ASP A 129 8.76 24.26 42.24
C ASP A 129 9.06 25.60 41.57
N THR A 130 9.41 26.58 42.35
CA THR A 130 9.69 27.94 41.87
C THR A 130 11.03 28.04 41.16
N SER A 131 12.00 27.15 41.47
CA SER A 131 13.31 27.13 40.83
C SER A 131 13.23 26.72 39.35
N LYS A 132 12.28 25.84 39.01
CA LYS A 132 12.02 25.32 37.65
C LYS A 132 10.73 25.84 37.03
N GLY A 133 9.88 26.52 37.82
CA GLY A 133 8.53 26.89 37.39
C GLY A 133 7.63 25.69 37.14
N ALA A 134 7.92 24.56 37.80
CA ALA A 134 7.25 23.28 37.55
C ALA A 134 6.09 23.04 38.50
N PHE A 135 5.06 22.36 38.02
CA PHE A 135 3.85 22.04 38.78
C PHE A 135 3.63 20.53 38.93
N ARG A 136 3.34 20.09 40.13
CA ARG A 136 3.08 18.67 40.44
C ARG A 136 1.83 18.55 41.32
N ALA A 137 0.92 17.62 40.95
CA ALA A 137 -0.25 17.29 41.76
C ALA A 137 -0.60 15.82 41.57
N GLY A 138 -0.49 15.01 42.63
CA GLY A 138 -0.78 13.58 42.57
C GLY A 138 0.14 12.74 43.43
N GLN A 139 0.70 11.70 42.87
CA GLN A 139 1.57 10.76 43.61
C GLN A 139 2.78 10.34 42.76
N SER A 140 3.94 10.31 43.40
CA SER A 140 5.18 9.67 42.92
C SER A 140 5.35 8.31 43.59
N SER A 141 5.76 7.30 42.85
CA SER A 141 6.07 5.96 43.37
C SER A 141 7.55 5.78 43.72
N GLY A 142 8.41 6.67 43.26
CA GLY A 142 9.85 6.64 43.46
C GLY A 142 10.47 8.03 43.25
N ASN A 143 11.38 8.14 42.33
CA ASN A 143 12.17 9.35 42.05
C ASN A 143 11.61 10.17 40.85
N GLU A 144 10.41 9.92 40.41
CA GLU A 144 9.82 10.56 39.21
C GLU A 144 9.73 12.09 39.37
N TRP A 145 9.63 12.58 40.61
CA TRP A 145 9.52 14.00 40.91
C TRP A 145 10.74 14.55 41.65
N ASP A 146 11.84 13.78 41.75
CA ASP A 146 13.10 14.31 42.23
C ASP A 146 13.62 15.41 41.29
N ASP A 147 14.37 16.35 41.82
CA ASP A 147 14.84 17.54 41.10
C ASP A 147 15.48 17.18 39.74
N ALA A 148 16.24 16.11 39.67
CA ALA A 148 16.87 15.64 38.45
C ALA A 148 15.88 15.20 37.36
N ASN A 149 14.63 14.86 37.73
CA ASN A 149 13.57 14.36 36.83
C ASN A 149 12.44 15.38 36.61
N VAL A 150 12.63 16.62 37.05
CA VAL A 150 11.70 17.73 36.85
C VAL A 150 12.25 18.67 35.79
N GLY A 151 11.56 18.76 34.65
CA GLY A 151 11.89 19.71 33.59
C GLY A 151 11.43 21.13 33.90
N ASN A 152 12.14 22.16 33.39
CA ASN A 152 11.74 23.56 33.55
C ASN A 152 10.37 23.83 32.92
N GLY A 153 9.48 24.51 33.61
CA GLY A 153 8.12 24.80 33.14
C GLY A 153 7.22 23.58 32.95
N SER A 154 7.61 22.43 33.50
CA SER A 154 6.89 21.17 33.30
C SER A 154 5.69 20.99 34.26
N ALA A 155 4.72 20.17 33.87
CA ALA A 155 3.55 19.88 34.70
C ALA A 155 3.20 18.39 34.77
N VAL A 156 2.84 17.90 35.97
CA VAL A 156 2.29 16.54 36.16
C VAL A 156 0.99 16.60 36.95
N LEU A 157 -0.03 15.87 36.46
CA LEU A 157 -1.28 15.60 37.17
C LEU A 157 -1.51 14.09 37.29
N GLY A 158 -1.63 13.58 38.50
CA GLY A 158 -1.74 12.17 38.81
C GLY A 158 -0.38 11.50 38.98
N TYR A 159 -0.23 10.27 38.52
CA TYR A 159 1.06 9.59 38.40
C TYR A 159 1.75 9.99 37.08
N GLY A 160 3.05 10.12 37.07
CA GLY A 160 3.77 10.38 35.82
C GLY A 160 5.07 11.13 36.02
N THR A 161 5.83 11.25 34.92
CA THR A 161 7.10 11.97 34.85
C THR A 161 7.06 12.99 33.73
N ALA A 162 7.45 14.23 34.01
CA ALA A 162 7.63 15.28 33.02
C ALA A 162 9.05 15.86 33.20
N SER A 163 10.06 15.17 32.63
CA SER A 163 11.47 15.55 32.73
C SER A 163 11.97 16.44 31.59
N GLY A 164 11.21 16.55 30.50
CA GLY A 164 11.50 17.52 29.45
C GLY A 164 11.09 18.93 29.83
N ASP A 165 11.83 19.94 29.37
CA ASP A 165 11.48 21.34 29.54
C ASP A 165 10.13 21.64 28.84
N GLY A 166 9.20 22.27 29.53
CA GLY A 166 7.84 22.52 29.01
C GLY A 166 6.98 21.28 28.89
N ALA A 167 7.43 20.12 29.34
CA ALA A 167 6.70 18.86 29.19
C ALA A 167 5.47 18.78 30.12
N VAL A 168 4.45 18.05 29.68
CA VAL A 168 3.22 17.83 30.44
C VAL A 168 2.88 16.35 30.52
N ALA A 169 2.66 15.83 31.72
CA ALA A 169 2.28 14.43 31.92
C ALA A 169 0.99 14.30 32.74
N PHE A 170 0.06 13.46 32.27
CA PHE A 170 -1.15 13.09 32.97
C PHE A 170 -1.21 11.58 33.22
N ASN A 171 -1.59 11.19 34.44
CA ASN A 171 -1.99 9.84 34.80
C ASN A 171 -1.14 8.72 34.15
N TYR A 172 0.02 8.43 34.74
CA TYR A 172 1.04 7.49 34.26
C TYR A 172 1.76 7.90 32.97
N GLY A 173 1.59 9.14 32.51
CA GLY A 173 2.33 9.65 31.36
C GLY A 173 3.82 9.83 31.68
N ASN A 174 4.68 9.55 30.71
CA ASN A 174 6.12 9.83 30.74
C ASN A 174 6.48 10.78 29.60
N ALA A 175 6.65 12.06 29.92
CA ALA A 175 7.01 13.12 28.96
C ALA A 175 8.45 13.56 29.19
N SER A 176 9.41 12.96 28.48
CA SER A 176 10.83 13.25 28.59
C SER A 176 11.38 14.16 27.48
N GLY A 177 10.66 14.30 26.37
CA GLY A 177 11.00 15.27 25.33
C GLY A 177 10.66 16.71 25.72
N ALA A 178 11.42 17.70 25.23
CA ALA A 178 11.07 19.09 25.41
C ALA A 178 9.71 19.42 24.75
N ASN A 179 8.84 20.14 25.49
CA ASN A 179 7.46 20.44 25.09
C ASN A 179 6.59 19.20 24.78
N ALA A 180 6.98 18.02 25.28
CA ALA A 180 6.24 16.79 25.04
C ALA A 180 4.97 16.69 25.92
N PHE A 181 3.98 16.00 25.41
CA PHE A 181 2.74 15.69 26.15
C PHE A 181 2.52 14.19 26.24
N ALA A 182 2.39 13.65 27.46
CA ALA A 182 2.12 12.24 27.69
C ALA A 182 0.93 12.03 28.62
N ALA A 183 0.00 11.15 28.25
CA ALA A 183 -1.17 10.88 29.10
C ALA A 183 -1.58 9.40 29.07
N ILE A 184 -2.18 8.94 30.20
CA ILE A 184 -2.77 7.60 30.33
C ILE A 184 -1.74 6.51 29.97
N GLY A 185 -0.56 6.55 30.60
CA GLY A 185 0.51 5.58 30.37
C GLY A 185 1.29 5.78 29.07
N GLY A 186 1.08 6.87 28.35
CA GLY A 186 1.86 7.20 27.15
C GLY A 186 3.29 7.59 27.47
N SER A 187 4.23 7.34 26.56
CA SER A 187 5.64 7.71 26.64
C SER A 187 6.01 8.64 25.48
N ALA A 188 6.23 9.93 25.76
CA ALA A 188 6.58 10.96 24.80
C ALA A 188 8.02 11.42 25.01
N SER A 189 8.97 10.91 24.23
CA SER A 189 10.40 11.20 24.36
C SER A 189 10.94 12.10 23.23
N GLY A 190 10.24 12.24 22.12
CA GLY A 190 10.61 13.20 21.09
C GLY A 190 10.29 14.63 21.48
N ILE A 191 11.01 15.61 20.91
CA ILE A 191 10.72 17.05 21.09
C ILE A 191 9.34 17.34 20.47
N GLU A 192 8.48 18.03 21.22
CA GLU A 192 7.10 18.39 20.79
C GLU A 192 6.24 17.17 20.43
N SER A 193 6.56 16.02 21.02
CA SER A 193 5.82 14.77 20.77
C SER A 193 4.60 14.62 21.68
N VAL A 194 3.61 13.86 21.20
CA VAL A 194 2.40 13.56 21.94
C VAL A 194 2.18 12.05 22.02
N ALA A 195 2.05 11.51 23.25
CA ALA A 195 1.77 10.09 23.47
C ALA A 195 0.56 9.89 24.38
N LEU A 196 -0.45 9.15 23.90
CA LEU A 196 -1.69 8.90 24.60
C LEU A 196 -1.94 7.39 24.74
N GLN A 197 -2.45 6.96 25.91
CA GLN A 197 -3.00 5.62 26.14
C GLN A 197 -1.99 4.49 25.83
N SER A 198 -0.99 4.36 26.68
CA SER A 198 0.05 3.30 26.61
C SER A 198 0.81 3.24 25.27
N SER A 199 0.85 4.34 24.54
CA SER A 199 1.57 4.45 23.28
C SER A 199 2.93 5.12 23.46
N THR A 200 3.80 5.03 22.45
CA THR A 200 5.14 5.63 22.44
C THR A 200 5.29 6.63 21.29
N ALA A 201 5.67 7.86 21.59
CA ALA A 201 6.02 8.89 20.61
C ALA A 201 7.47 9.29 20.83
N SER A 202 8.40 8.69 20.07
CA SER A 202 9.84 8.90 20.23
C SER A 202 10.46 9.79 19.16
N GLY A 203 9.79 9.96 18.01
CA GLY A 203 10.21 10.92 17.00
C GLY A 203 9.86 12.36 17.39
N ASN A 204 10.61 13.35 16.93
CA ASN A 204 10.30 14.75 17.11
C ASN A 204 9.02 15.12 16.34
N LEU A 205 8.16 15.98 16.91
CA LEU A 205 6.90 16.36 16.31
C LEU A 205 6.00 15.16 15.99
N SER A 206 6.17 14.03 16.72
CA SER A 206 5.40 12.81 16.50
C SER A 206 4.17 12.74 17.38
N PHE A 207 3.14 12.05 16.88
CA PHE A 207 1.92 11.76 17.62
C PHE A 207 1.69 10.25 17.67
N SER A 208 1.50 9.71 18.87
CA SER A 208 1.07 8.32 19.04
C SER A 208 -0.14 8.25 19.97
N GLY A 209 -1.20 7.54 19.56
CA GLY A 209 -2.41 7.41 20.34
C GLY A 209 -3.13 6.09 20.11
N GLY A 210 -3.88 5.65 21.14
CA GLY A 210 -4.50 4.33 21.16
C GLY A 210 -3.55 3.24 21.65
N GLY A 211 -4.04 2.03 21.92
CA GLY A 211 -3.27 1.00 22.65
C GLY A 211 -1.97 0.55 21.98
N VAL A 212 -0.86 0.64 22.70
CA VAL A 212 0.46 0.06 22.35
C VAL A 212 0.98 0.44 20.94
N SER A 213 0.65 1.62 20.45
CA SER A 213 1.17 2.11 19.17
C SER A 213 2.48 2.86 19.35
N THR A 214 3.36 2.85 18.34
CA THR A 214 4.65 3.53 18.34
C THR A 214 4.78 4.48 17.15
N ALA A 215 5.09 5.74 17.41
CA ALA A 215 5.47 6.76 16.44
C ALA A 215 6.96 7.08 16.60
N GLY A 216 7.83 6.32 15.92
CA GLY A 216 9.29 6.39 16.08
C GLY A 216 9.95 7.45 15.21
N GLY A 217 9.47 7.66 14.00
CA GLY A 217 10.04 8.63 13.07
C GLY A 217 9.66 10.08 13.37
N ASP A 218 10.50 11.03 13.02
CA ASP A 218 10.19 12.46 13.12
C ASP A 218 8.97 12.81 12.24
N ASN A 219 8.12 13.73 12.71
CA ASN A 219 6.88 14.14 12.02
C ASN A 219 5.91 12.97 11.75
N SER A 220 5.99 11.90 12.52
CA SER A 220 5.18 10.70 12.32
C SER A 220 3.86 10.73 13.10
N PHE A 221 2.87 9.99 12.63
CA PHE A 221 1.55 9.91 13.22
C PHE A 221 1.06 8.46 13.31
N ALA A 222 0.92 7.91 14.51
CA ALA A 222 0.40 6.57 14.76
C ALA A 222 -0.88 6.63 15.61
N PHE A 223 -1.99 6.15 15.08
CA PHE A 223 -3.24 6.12 15.81
C PHE A 223 -3.97 4.78 15.68
N GLY A 224 -4.40 4.23 16.80
CA GLY A 224 -5.11 2.95 16.86
C GLY A 224 -4.43 1.94 17.77
N SER A 225 -4.43 0.66 17.43
CA SER A 225 -3.88 -0.39 18.28
C SER A 225 -2.70 -1.10 17.62
N ASN A 226 -1.60 -1.25 18.36
CA ASN A 226 -0.45 -2.04 17.94
C ASN A 226 0.17 -1.60 16.58
N ASN A 227 0.10 -0.31 16.27
CA ASN A 227 0.73 0.24 15.08
C ASN A 227 2.19 0.58 15.37
N THR A 228 3.07 0.37 14.39
CA THR A 228 4.50 0.70 14.52
C THR A 228 4.96 1.55 13.34
N ILE A 229 5.49 2.73 13.65
CA ILE A 229 6.27 3.54 12.73
C ILE A 229 7.72 3.47 13.19
N ASP A 230 8.60 2.98 12.33
CA ASP A 230 10.03 2.88 12.60
C ASP A 230 10.68 4.27 12.76
N ALA A 231 11.78 4.34 13.49
CA ALA A 231 12.52 5.58 13.68
C ALA A 231 13.08 6.17 12.37
N SER A 232 13.36 5.34 11.38
CA SER A 232 13.80 5.77 10.04
C SER A 232 12.67 6.30 9.17
N ALA A 233 11.40 6.03 9.51
CA ALA A 233 10.22 6.39 8.73
C ALA A 233 9.76 7.84 9.02
N VAL A 234 10.61 8.81 8.70
CA VAL A 234 10.28 10.24 8.83
C VAL A 234 9.03 10.58 8.02
N GLY A 235 8.06 11.25 8.64
CA GLY A 235 6.77 11.59 8.03
C GLY A 235 5.83 10.39 7.84
N GLY A 236 6.16 9.24 8.43
CA GLY A 236 5.32 8.04 8.37
C GLY A 236 3.95 8.23 9.03
N LYS A 237 2.91 7.61 8.49
CA LYS A 237 1.54 7.73 9.02
C LYS A 237 0.88 6.37 9.10
N THR A 238 0.18 6.11 10.21
CA THR A 238 -0.65 4.92 10.33
C THR A 238 -1.92 5.18 11.14
N ILE A 239 -3.02 4.61 10.68
CA ILE A 239 -4.29 4.59 11.41
C ILE A 239 -4.87 3.17 11.29
N GLY A 240 -5.24 2.58 12.42
CA GLY A 240 -5.89 1.27 12.45
C GLY A 240 -5.24 0.30 13.41
N THR A 241 -5.07 -0.95 12.98
CA THR A 241 -4.59 -2.03 13.87
C THR A 241 -3.42 -2.78 13.24
N SER A 242 -2.36 -3.02 14.03
CA SER A 242 -1.24 -3.89 13.67
C SER A 242 -0.52 -3.50 12.36
N ASN A 243 -0.49 -2.21 12.04
CA ASN A 243 0.19 -1.72 10.85
C ASN A 243 1.67 -1.45 11.11
N SER A 244 2.52 -1.70 10.13
CA SER A 244 3.96 -1.45 10.14
C SER A 244 4.35 -0.47 9.04
N VAL A 245 4.96 0.64 9.42
CA VAL A 245 5.46 1.67 8.50
C VAL A 245 6.97 1.83 8.74
N THR A 246 7.77 1.47 7.75
CA THR A 246 9.23 1.58 7.79
C THR A 246 9.79 2.50 6.70
N GLY A 247 8.99 2.78 5.66
CA GLY A 247 9.36 3.73 4.61
C GLY A 247 9.19 5.19 5.02
N GLN A 248 10.10 6.07 4.62
CA GLN A 248 9.93 7.50 4.79
C GLN A 248 8.72 8.00 4.00
N GLN A 249 7.90 8.89 4.59
CA GLN A 249 6.67 9.43 4.02
C GLN A 249 5.61 8.36 3.68
N ALA A 250 5.82 7.11 4.09
CA ALA A 250 4.90 6.02 3.82
C ALA A 250 3.65 6.09 4.71
N SER A 251 2.55 5.50 4.24
CA SER A 251 1.28 5.55 4.95
C SER A 251 0.56 4.20 4.95
N ALA A 252 -0.04 3.83 6.08
CA ALA A 252 -0.79 2.58 6.26
C ALA A 252 -2.13 2.84 6.97
N PHE A 253 -3.26 2.58 6.31
CA PHE A 253 -4.60 2.83 6.85
C PHE A 253 -5.49 1.59 6.80
N GLY A 254 -5.67 0.91 7.93
CA GLY A 254 -6.48 -0.30 8.04
C GLY A 254 -5.92 -1.32 9.02
N ASP A 255 -5.90 -2.59 8.64
CA ASP A 255 -5.54 -3.69 9.51
C ASP A 255 -4.43 -4.57 8.92
N ASN A 256 -3.38 -4.83 9.73
CA ASN A 256 -2.26 -5.70 9.38
C ASN A 256 -1.54 -5.30 8.08
N LEU A 257 -1.24 -4.03 7.91
CA LEU A 257 -0.63 -3.47 6.71
C LEU A 257 0.88 -3.29 6.86
N THR A 258 1.59 -3.35 5.74
CA THR A 258 3.02 -3.00 5.66
C THR A 258 3.24 -1.95 4.59
N ALA A 259 3.83 -0.80 4.97
CA ALA A 259 4.26 0.25 4.04
C ALA A 259 5.74 0.52 4.26
N SER A 260 6.60 -0.11 3.44
CA SER A 260 8.05 -0.09 3.64
C SER A 260 8.84 0.64 2.55
N GLY A 261 8.27 0.89 1.38
CA GLY A 261 8.89 1.71 0.35
C GLY A 261 8.81 3.21 0.66
N PHE A 262 9.72 4.02 0.13
CA PHE A 262 9.63 5.48 0.20
C PHE A 262 8.31 5.97 -0.41
N ALA A 263 7.57 6.82 0.30
CA ALA A 263 6.28 7.36 -0.12
C ALA A 263 5.23 6.28 -0.51
N SER A 264 5.37 5.05 0.00
CA SER A 264 4.44 3.96 -0.28
C SER A 264 3.11 4.11 0.48
N PHE A 265 2.06 3.50 -0.05
CA PHE A 265 0.72 3.57 0.51
C PHE A 265 0.08 2.18 0.60
N ALA A 266 -0.29 1.76 1.79
CA ALA A 266 -1.03 0.51 2.02
C ALA A 266 -2.38 0.81 2.68
N ALA A 267 -3.48 0.23 2.18
CA ALA A 267 -4.79 0.42 2.80
C ALA A 267 -5.69 -0.82 2.75
N GLY A 268 -6.63 -0.88 3.68
CA GLY A 268 -7.57 -2.00 3.83
C GLY A 268 -7.03 -3.08 4.76
N THR A 269 -6.95 -4.32 4.33
CA THR A 269 -6.53 -5.47 5.14
C THR A 269 -5.36 -6.21 4.49
N SER A 270 -4.32 -6.52 5.28
CA SER A 270 -3.17 -7.36 4.92
C SER A 270 -2.50 -6.97 3.59
N ALA A 271 -2.47 -5.70 3.25
CA ALA A 271 -1.80 -5.19 2.06
C ALA A 271 -0.33 -4.87 2.34
N VAL A 272 0.55 -5.08 1.36
CA VAL A 272 1.98 -4.82 1.44
C VAL A 272 2.40 -3.90 0.30
N ALA A 273 2.90 -2.71 0.64
CA ALA A 273 3.47 -1.74 -0.29
C ALA A 273 4.96 -1.57 0.03
N SER A 274 5.82 -2.31 -0.65
CA SER A 274 7.26 -2.34 -0.36
C SER A 274 8.13 -1.66 -1.41
N GLY A 275 7.62 -1.42 -2.61
CA GLY A 275 8.31 -0.60 -3.61
C GLY A 275 8.20 0.90 -3.31
N ASP A 276 9.16 1.69 -3.75
CA ASP A 276 9.10 3.15 -3.67
C ASP A 276 7.93 3.68 -4.50
N GLY A 277 7.09 4.54 -3.93
CA GLY A 277 5.87 5.02 -4.55
C GLY A 277 4.78 3.95 -4.74
N ALA A 278 4.97 2.74 -4.25
CA ALA A 278 4.03 1.64 -4.44
C ALA A 278 2.71 1.85 -3.68
N VAL A 279 1.63 1.36 -4.26
CA VAL A 279 0.28 1.43 -3.70
C VAL A 279 -0.34 0.03 -3.60
N ALA A 280 -0.79 -0.35 -2.41
CA ALA A 280 -1.39 -1.67 -2.17
C ALA A 280 -2.72 -1.57 -1.43
N PHE A 281 -3.75 -2.27 -1.92
CA PHE A 281 -5.06 -2.38 -1.28
C PHE A 281 -5.47 -3.84 -1.05
N ASN A 282 -6.09 -4.13 0.09
CA ASN A 282 -6.77 -5.40 0.40
C ASN A 282 -6.05 -6.64 -0.14
N TYR A 283 -5.12 -7.19 0.63
CA TYR A 283 -4.29 -8.35 0.27
C TYR A 283 -3.37 -8.13 -0.94
N GLY A 284 -3.31 -6.91 -1.49
CA GLY A 284 -2.40 -6.58 -2.59
C GLY A 284 -0.95 -6.55 -2.11
N ASN A 285 -0.04 -7.02 -2.97
CA ASN A 285 1.40 -6.96 -2.77
C ASN A 285 2.05 -6.14 -3.89
N ALA A 286 2.40 -4.90 -3.61
CA ALA A 286 3.05 -3.98 -4.54
C ALA A 286 4.53 -3.83 -4.15
N SER A 287 5.42 -4.59 -4.80
CA SER A 287 6.84 -4.60 -4.50
C SER A 287 7.71 -3.90 -5.57
N GLY A 288 7.18 -3.69 -6.76
CA GLY A 288 7.83 -2.86 -7.77
C GLY A 288 7.76 -1.37 -7.44
N ALA A 289 8.74 -0.58 -7.89
CA ALA A 289 8.68 0.87 -7.79
C ALA A 289 7.47 1.41 -8.58
N ASN A 290 6.69 2.32 -7.97
CA ASN A 290 5.44 2.86 -8.50
C ASN A 290 4.40 1.79 -8.89
N ALA A 291 4.49 0.58 -8.34
CA ALA A 291 3.56 -0.50 -8.64
C ALA A 291 2.22 -0.32 -7.91
N PHE A 292 1.16 -0.83 -8.52
CA PHE A 292 -0.17 -0.85 -7.95
C PHE A 292 -0.71 -2.28 -7.81
N ALA A 293 -1.09 -2.69 -6.61
CA ALA A 293 -1.67 -4.01 -6.36
C ALA A 293 -2.96 -3.92 -5.55
N ALA A 294 -4.01 -4.62 -5.98
CA ALA A 294 -5.27 -4.62 -5.24
C ALA A 294 -5.97 -5.98 -5.30
N ILE A 295 -6.76 -6.28 -4.24
CA ILE A 295 -7.62 -7.47 -4.15
C ILE A 295 -6.81 -8.76 -4.39
N GLY A 296 -5.72 -8.92 -3.64
CA GLY A 296 -4.84 -10.08 -3.73
C GLY A 296 -3.91 -10.11 -4.95
N GLY A 297 -3.84 -9.03 -5.72
CA GLY A 297 -2.89 -8.90 -6.83
C GLY A 297 -1.45 -8.78 -6.36
N SER A 298 -0.49 -9.26 -7.16
CA SER A 298 0.95 -9.15 -6.93
C SER A 298 1.61 -8.37 -8.06
N ALA A 299 2.05 -7.14 -7.78
CA ALA A 299 2.69 -6.24 -8.73
C ALA A 299 4.17 -6.06 -8.35
N SER A 300 5.06 -6.77 -9.02
CA SER A 300 6.49 -6.76 -8.75
C SER A 300 7.33 -6.06 -9.82
N GLY A 301 6.79 -5.85 -11.01
CA GLY A 301 7.44 -5.04 -12.05
C GLY A 301 7.41 -3.54 -11.71
N ILE A 302 8.36 -2.78 -12.23
CA ILE A 302 8.35 -1.32 -12.12
C ILE A 302 7.13 -0.77 -12.85
N GLU A 303 6.35 0.11 -12.18
CA GLU A 303 5.14 0.71 -12.74
C GLU A 303 4.09 -0.32 -13.19
N SER A 304 4.10 -1.51 -12.59
CA SER A 304 3.16 -2.59 -12.91
C SER A 304 1.85 -2.47 -12.13
N VAL A 305 0.78 -3.03 -12.71
CA VAL A 305 -0.55 -3.05 -12.11
C VAL A 305 -1.08 -4.49 -12.01
N ALA A 306 -1.44 -4.94 -10.81
CA ALA A 306 -2.02 -6.25 -10.58
C ALA A 306 -3.33 -6.17 -9.80
N LEU A 307 -4.41 -6.72 -10.37
CA LEU A 307 -5.75 -6.69 -9.81
C LEU A 307 -6.31 -8.10 -9.63
N GLN A 308 -7.01 -8.36 -8.53
CA GLN A 308 -7.84 -9.55 -8.35
C GLN A 308 -7.08 -10.87 -8.50
N SER A 309 -6.18 -11.16 -7.55
CA SER A 309 -5.38 -12.40 -7.49
C SER A 309 -4.54 -12.66 -8.75
N SER A 310 -4.15 -11.62 -9.45
CA SER A 310 -3.29 -11.68 -10.64
C SER A 310 -1.85 -11.30 -10.33
N THR A 311 -0.94 -11.60 -11.26
CA THR A 311 0.48 -11.28 -11.13
C THR A 311 0.95 -10.42 -12.30
N ALA A 312 1.55 -9.27 -11.99
CA ALA A 312 2.20 -8.37 -12.95
C ALA A 312 3.67 -8.23 -12.56
N SER A 313 4.56 -8.98 -13.24
CA SER A 313 5.99 -9.03 -12.93
C SER A 313 6.87 -8.33 -13.96
N GLY A 314 6.39 -8.12 -15.19
CA GLY A 314 7.07 -7.29 -16.18
C GLY A 314 6.98 -5.80 -15.83
N SER A 315 7.96 -5.01 -16.23
CA SER A 315 7.91 -3.56 -16.10
C SER A 315 6.80 -2.98 -16.99
N LEU A 316 6.05 -1.98 -16.48
CA LEU A 316 4.93 -1.37 -17.20
C LEU A 316 3.85 -2.40 -17.60
N SER A 317 3.76 -3.54 -16.88
CA SER A 317 2.80 -4.60 -17.18
C SER A 317 1.47 -4.40 -16.45
N PHE A 318 0.40 -4.90 -17.04
CA PHE A 318 -0.92 -4.92 -16.44
C PHE A 318 -1.48 -6.34 -16.37
N SER A 319 -1.89 -6.77 -15.21
CA SER A 319 -2.59 -8.05 -15.05
C SER A 319 -3.89 -7.87 -14.27
N GLY A 320 -5.00 -8.43 -14.78
CA GLY A 320 -6.31 -8.34 -14.14
C GLY A 320 -7.20 -9.53 -14.43
N GLY A 321 -8.09 -9.84 -13.47
CA GLY A 321 -8.90 -11.04 -13.49
C GLY A 321 -8.22 -12.23 -12.80
N GLY A 322 -8.98 -13.25 -12.47
CA GLY A 322 -8.50 -14.34 -11.61
C GLY A 322 -7.33 -15.12 -12.21
N LEU A 323 -6.23 -15.22 -11.48
CA LEU A 323 -5.03 -16.00 -11.83
C LEU A 323 -4.33 -15.59 -13.14
N SER A 324 -4.59 -14.39 -13.67
CA SER A 324 -3.87 -13.91 -14.85
C SER A 324 -2.42 -13.51 -14.53
N THR A 325 -1.55 -13.57 -15.53
CA THR A 325 -0.13 -13.26 -15.37
C THR A 325 0.36 -12.39 -16.52
N ALA A 326 0.98 -11.26 -16.22
CA ALA A 326 1.68 -10.40 -17.17
C ALA A 326 3.16 -10.34 -16.77
N SER A 327 3.99 -11.17 -17.42
CA SER A 327 5.41 -11.31 -17.08
C SER A 327 6.36 -10.64 -18.07
N GLY A 328 5.92 -10.39 -19.30
CA GLY A 328 6.69 -9.61 -20.27
C GLY A 328 6.67 -8.12 -19.94
N ASP A 329 7.71 -7.39 -20.31
CA ASP A 329 7.71 -5.93 -20.19
C ASP A 329 6.68 -5.31 -21.13
N ASN A 330 5.96 -4.28 -20.65
CA ASN A 330 4.86 -3.66 -21.38
C ASN A 330 3.73 -4.63 -21.78
N SER A 331 3.57 -5.74 -21.06
CA SER A 331 2.58 -6.77 -21.36
C SER A 331 1.22 -6.50 -20.70
N PHE A 332 0.16 -7.04 -21.29
CA PHE A 332 -1.21 -6.88 -20.81
C PHE A 332 -1.93 -8.23 -20.75
N ALA A 333 -2.33 -8.67 -19.58
CA ALA A 333 -3.11 -9.90 -19.37
C ALA A 333 -4.43 -9.58 -18.67
N PHE A 334 -5.56 -9.94 -19.29
CA PHE A 334 -6.86 -9.74 -18.66
C PHE A 334 -7.83 -10.91 -18.93
N GLY A 335 -8.35 -11.46 -17.85
CA GLY A 335 -9.29 -12.59 -17.91
C GLY A 335 -8.97 -13.64 -16.86
N SER A 336 -9.58 -14.82 -16.97
CA SER A 336 -9.27 -15.95 -16.09
C SER A 336 -8.08 -16.74 -16.66
N SER A 337 -7.00 -16.88 -15.90
CA SER A 337 -5.79 -17.60 -16.32
C SER A 337 -5.19 -17.08 -17.65
N ALA A 338 -5.39 -15.80 -17.98
CA ALA A 338 -4.73 -15.19 -19.14
C ALA A 338 -3.25 -14.96 -18.85
N SER A 339 -2.37 -15.28 -19.80
CA SER A 339 -0.92 -15.20 -19.61
C SER A 339 -0.25 -14.43 -20.76
N ALA A 340 0.35 -13.27 -20.46
CA ALA A 340 1.09 -12.43 -21.40
C ALA A 340 2.58 -12.46 -21.01
N ASN A 341 3.35 -13.35 -21.63
CA ASN A 341 4.72 -13.64 -21.24
C ASN A 341 5.77 -12.98 -22.14
N GLY A 342 5.42 -12.71 -23.40
CA GLY A 342 6.30 -11.96 -24.29
C GLY A 342 6.27 -10.47 -23.98
N ASP A 343 7.37 -9.78 -24.23
CA ASP A 343 7.39 -8.32 -24.14
C ASP A 343 6.43 -7.71 -25.15
N HIS A 344 5.70 -6.68 -24.71
CA HIS A 344 4.65 -6.02 -25.51
C HIS A 344 3.48 -6.95 -25.89
N SER A 345 3.34 -8.12 -25.24
CA SER A 345 2.29 -9.08 -25.58
C SER A 345 0.96 -8.74 -24.89
N ILE A 346 -0.13 -9.19 -25.51
CA ILE A 346 -1.51 -8.99 -25.01
C ILE A 346 -2.22 -10.34 -24.97
N ALA A 347 -2.77 -10.69 -23.81
CA ALA A 347 -3.60 -11.89 -23.62
C ALA A 347 -4.96 -11.50 -23.02
N LEU A 348 -6.04 -11.67 -23.80
CA LEU A 348 -7.39 -11.31 -23.40
C LEU A 348 -8.35 -12.49 -23.53
N GLY A 349 -8.83 -13.00 -22.42
CA GLY A 349 -9.79 -14.09 -22.42
C GLY A 349 -9.62 -15.09 -21.29
N ASN A 350 -10.10 -16.28 -21.51
CA ASN A 350 -10.02 -17.36 -20.55
C ASN A 350 -9.00 -18.41 -21.02
N ASP A 351 -7.99 -18.69 -20.20
CA ASP A 351 -6.97 -19.71 -20.48
C ASP A 351 -6.27 -19.47 -21.84
N VAL A 352 -5.87 -18.22 -22.07
CA VAL A 352 -5.17 -17.78 -23.27
C VAL A 352 -3.74 -17.39 -22.95
N THR A 353 -2.80 -17.70 -23.86
CA THR A 353 -1.39 -17.45 -23.63
C THR A 353 -0.71 -16.78 -24.82
N ALA A 354 -0.17 -15.58 -24.61
CA ALA A 354 0.67 -14.83 -25.55
C ALA A 354 2.13 -14.98 -25.14
N LEU A 355 2.89 -15.78 -25.86
CA LEU A 355 4.25 -16.21 -25.48
C LEU A 355 5.35 -15.39 -26.13
N SER A 356 5.15 -14.92 -27.37
CA SER A 356 6.19 -14.24 -28.12
C SER A 356 6.10 -12.72 -28.01
N TYR A 357 7.20 -12.03 -28.35
CA TYR A 357 7.26 -10.58 -28.46
C TYR A 357 6.14 -10.02 -29.33
N ASN A 358 5.41 -9.00 -28.88
CA ASN A 358 4.28 -8.37 -29.60
C ASN A 358 3.14 -9.34 -30.03
N GLU A 359 3.01 -10.49 -29.39
CA GLU A 359 1.90 -11.40 -29.67
C GLU A 359 0.60 -10.92 -29.02
N THR A 360 -0.49 -10.97 -29.77
CA THR A 360 -1.83 -10.68 -29.25
C THR A 360 -2.70 -11.93 -29.35
N VAL A 361 -3.28 -12.37 -28.24
CA VAL A 361 -4.14 -13.54 -28.16
C VAL A 361 -5.49 -13.16 -27.54
N PHE A 362 -6.57 -13.53 -28.24
CA PHE A 362 -7.95 -13.38 -27.79
C PHE A 362 -8.67 -14.72 -27.69
N GLY A 363 -9.76 -14.77 -26.92
CA GLY A 363 -10.69 -15.88 -26.93
C GLY A 363 -10.56 -16.78 -25.70
N PHE A 364 -10.53 -18.08 -25.92
CA PHE A 364 -10.44 -19.06 -24.83
C PHE A 364 -9.66 -20.29 -25.24
N ASN A 365 -8.97 -20.90 -24.27
CA ASN A 365 -8.20 -22.14 -24.44
C ASN A 365 -7.33 -22.13 -25.70
N SER A 366 -6.47 -21.11 -25.83
CA SER A 366 -5.54 -21.00 -26.96
C SER A 366 -4.49 -22.12 -26.91
N GLU A 367 -4.07 -22.59 -28.08
CA GLU A 367 -2.98 -23.52 -28.18
C GLU A 367 -1.65 -22.85 -27.79
N THR A 368 -0.86 -23.51 -26.94
CA THR A 368 0.48 -23.06 -26.57
C THR A 368 1.55 -23.56 -27.55
N TYR A 369 2.67 -22.87 -27.62
CA TYR A 369 3.83 -23.25 -28.42
C TYR A 369 5.12 -22.74 -27.78
N THR A 370 6.27 -23.13 -28.32
CA THR A 370 7.56 -22.56 -27.90
C THR A 370 7.94 -21.46 -28.89
N PRO A 371 7.95 -20.17 -28.49
CA PRO A 371 8.33 -19.08 -29.38
C PRO A 371 9.86 -19.11 -29.62
N ALA A 372 10.27 -18.58 -30.76
CA ALA A 372 11.68 -18.37 -31.04
C ALA A 372 12.26 -17.22 -30.20
N SER A 373 11.44 -16.22 -29.84
CA SER A 373 11.84 -15.14 -28.96
C SER A 373 10.65 -14.53 -28.20
N THR A 374 10.87 -14.27 -26.91
CA THR A 374 9.93 -13.52 -26.05
C THR A 374 10.22 -12.03 -26.01
N ILE A 375 11.40 -11.58 -26.44
CA ILE A 375 11.90 -10.20 -26.29
C ILE A 375 12.20 -9.50 -27.61
N MET A 376 12.18 -10.22 -28.75
CA MET A 376 12.45 -9.68 -30.07
C MET A 376 11.54 -10.31 -31.12
N SER A 377 11.25 -9.57 -32.19
CA SER A 377 10.44 -10.08 -33.31
C SER A 377 11.16 -11.20 -34.05
N ASN A 378 10.47 -12.33 -34.27
CA ASN A 378 10.89 -13.42 -35.12
C ASN A 378 9.77 -13.75 -36.11
N ALA A 379 10.13 -13.95 -37.38
CA ALA A 379 9.21 -14.16 -38.48
C ALA A 379 8.24 -15.35 -38.27
N ASN A 380 8.72 -16.42 -37.62
CA ASN A 380 7.94 -17.63 -37.38
C ASN A 380 7.10 -17.60 -36.12
N ASP A 381 7.25 -16.55 -35.27
CA ASP A 381 6.44 -16.40 -34.09
C ASP A 381 5.06 -15.83 -34.41
N ARG A 382 4.09 -16.13 -33.56
CA ARG A 382 2.73 -15.64 -33.67
C ARG A 382 2.68 -14.12 -33.45
N LEU A 383 1.88 -13.44 -34.25
CA LEU A 383 1.54 -12.01 -34.09
C LEU A 383 0.14 -11.84 -33.51
N PHE A 384 -0.83 -12.61 -34.04
CA PHE A 384 -2.22 -12.52 -33.61
C PHE A 384 -2.89 -13.89 -33.61
N VAL A 385 -3.61 -14.20 -32.56
CA VAL A 385 -4.27 -15.49 -32.35
C VAL A 385 -5.69 -15.28 -31.80
N VAL A 386 -6.62 -16.10 -32.27
CA VAL A 386 -7.93 -16.28 -31.67
C VAL A 386 -8.05 -17.72 -31.20
N GLY A 387 -8.00 -17.93 -29.88
CA GLY A 387 -8.19 -19.23 -29.25
C GLY A 387 -9.67 -19.64 -29.25
N ASN A 388 -9.96 -20.92 -29.50
CA ASN A 388 -11.31 -21.49 -29.47
C ASN A 388 -11.37 -22.96 -29.02
N GLY A 389 -10.36 -23.43 -28.29
CA GLY A 389 -10.29 -24.82 -27.83
C GLY A 389 -11.51 -25.21 -26.99
N ASN A 390 -12.22 -26.28 -27.40
CA ASN A 390 -13.40 -26.75 -26.68
C ASN A 390 -13.70 -28.23 -26.98
N ALA A 391 -13.18 -29.11 -26.16
CA ALA A 391 -13.39 -30.56 -26.31
C ALA A 391 -14.87 -30.99 -26.31
N ALA A 392 -15.75 -30.22 -25.67
CA ALA A 392 -17.18 -30.55 -25.63
C ALA A 392 -17.91 -30.35 -26.99
N THR A 393 -17.32 -29.55 -27.88
CA THR A 393 -17.86 -29.29 -29.23
C THR A 393 -17.11 -30.04 -30.33
N GLY A 394 -16.22 -30.99 -29.98
CA GLY A 394 -15.39 -31.71 -30.95
C GLY A 394 -14.15 -30.98 -31.43
N ILE A 395 -13.90 -29.77 -30.90
CA ILE A 395 -12.64 -29.04 -31.11
C ILE A 395 -11.65 -29.48 -30.02
N PRO A 396 -10.34 -29.64 -30.29
CA PRO A 396 -9.35 -29.93 -29.25
C PRO A 396 -9.50 -29.03 -28.02
N SER A 397 -9.14 -29.52 -26.83
CA SER A 397 -9.25 -28.76 -25.56
C SER A 397 -8.52 -27.42 -25.62
N THR A 398 -7.41 -27.38 -26.37
CA THR A 398 -6.70 -26.14 -26.76
C THR A 398 -6.63 -26.08 -28.27
N ASN A 399 -6.99 -24.96 -28.87
CA ASN A 399 -6.98 -24.77 -30.32
C ASN A 399 -7.01 -23.27 -30.68
N ASN A 400 -6.54 -22.97 -31.89
CA ASN A 400 -6.61 -21.62 -32.46
C ASN A 400 -7.53 -21.62 -33.68
N ALA A 401 -8.63 -20.90 -33.61
CA ALA A 401 -9.50 -20.65 -34.77
C ALA A 401 -8.80 -19.83 -35.85
N PHE A 402 -7.91 -18.93 -35.44
CA PHE A 402 -7.15 -18.07 -36.31
C PHE A 402 -5.73 -17.90 -35.76
N THR A 403 -4.74 -18.00 -36.63
CA THR A 403 -3.33 -17.75 -36.32
C THR A 403 -2.69 -16.91 -37.40
N LEU A 404 -2.13 -15.75 -37.04
CA LEU A 404 -1.30 -14.92 -37.92
C LEU A 404 0.13 -14.92 -37.39
N LEU A 405 1.09 -15.30 -38.22
CA LEU A 405 2.51 -15.20 -37.91
C LEU A 405 3.07 -13.82 -38.27
N LYS A 406 4.23 -13.48 -37.73
CA LYS A 406 4.88 -12.18 -37.97
C LYS A 406 5.38 -11.99 -39.41
N ASP A 407 5.57 -13.06 -40.16
CA ASP A 407 5.90 -13.02 -41.60
C ASP A 407 4.67 -12.86 -42.52
N GLY A 408 3.47 -12.81 -41.95
CA GLY A 408 2.21 -12.65 -42.67
C GLY A 408 1.48 -13.94 -43.02
N ARG A 409 2.07 -15.12 -42.77
CA ARG A 409 1.37 -16.40 -42.95
C ARG A 409 0.17 -16.49 -42.00
N THR A 410 -0.95 -16.88 -42.54
CA THR A 410 -2.25 -16.93 -41.86
C THR A 410 -2.82 -18.33 -41.89
N GLY A 411 -3.23 -18.84 -40.75
CA GLY A 411 -3.89 -20.13 -40.60
C GLY A 411 -5.31 -19.98 -40.05
N ILE A 412 -6.26 -20.70 -40.62
CA ILE A 412 -7.61 -20.87 -40.10
C ILE A 412 -7.74 -22.30 -39.61
N MET A 413 -8.03 -22.49 -38.32
CA MET A 413 -8.10 -23.76 -37.61
C MET A 413 -6.77 -24.56 -37.67
N ARG A 414 -5.66 -23.92 -37.98
CA ARG A 414 -4.32 -24.52 -37.99
C ARG A 414 -3.21 -23.48 -37.81
N ILE A 415 -2.02 -23.94 -37.51
CA ILE A 415 -0.81 -23.12 -37.55
C ILE A 415 -0.27 -23.12 -38.99
N PRO A 416 -0.09 -21.98 -39.66
CA PRO A 416 0.40 -21.94 -41.02
C PRO A 416 1.90 -22.28 -41.09
N ALA A 417 2.30 -23.10 -42.06
CA ALA A 417 3.66 -23.61 -42.19
C ALA A 417 4.38 -23.11 -43.42
N THR A 418 3.73 -23.17 -44.58
CA THR A 418 4.37 -23.01 -45.91
C THR A 418 3.74 -21.88 -46.70
N ASN A 419 2.40 -21.82 -46.75
CA ASN A 419 1.65 -20.87 -47.60
C ASN A 419 1.22 -19.63 -46.84
N ILE A 420 0.96 -18.52 -47.54
CA ILE A 420 0.46 -17.28 -46.96
C ILE A 420 -0.90 -17.47 -46.30
N LEU A 421 -1.76 -18.33 -46.86
CA LEU A 421 -3.04 -18.71 -46.29
C LEU A 421 -3.18 -20.23 -46.28
N GLU A 422 -3.35 -20.80 -45.11
CA GLU A 422 -3.61 -22.22 -44.91
C GLU A 422 -4.90 -22.42 -44.11
N ILE A 423 -5.76 -23.31 -44.57
CA ILE A 423 -7.07 -23.57 -43.96
C ILE A 423 -7.17 -25.06 -43.66
N GLU A 424 -7.57 -25.39 -42.44
CA GLU A 424 -7.95 -26.75 -42.06
C GLU A 424 -9.42 -26.97 -42.40
N GLY A 425 -9.71 -27.93 -43.31
CA GLY A 425 -11.03 -28.20 -43.80
C GLY A 425 -11.39 -27.50 -45.11
N ASN A 426 -12.67 -27.32 -45.38
CA ASN A 426 -13.18 -26.77 -46.63
C ASN A 426 -13.39 -25.25 -46.59
N ALA A 427 -13.01 -24.56 -47.64
CA ALA A 427 -13.32 -23.15 -47.85
C ALA A 427 -14.34 -22.99 -48.95
N SER A 428 -15.33 -22.11 -48.79
CA SER A 428 -16.35 -21.79 -49.82
C SER A 428 -16.48 -20.29 -50.00
N LYS A 429 -16.90 -19.90 -51.21
CA LYS A 429 -17.30 -18.52 -51.53
C LYS A 429 -18.73 -18.51 -52.07
N THR A 430 -19.45 -17.44 -51.88
CA THR A 430 -20.88 -17.30 -52.18
C THR A 430 -21.19 -17.15 -53.67
N SER A 431 -20.19 -16.84 -54.50
CA SER A 431 -20.37 -16.66 -55.95
C SER A 431 -19.43 -17.56 -56.74
N ALA A 432 -19.89 -18.02 -57.89
CA ALA A 432 -19.09 -18.80 -58.82
C ALA A 432 -17.86 -18.03 -59.32
N GLY A 433 -16.82 -18.75 -59.73
CA GLY A 433 -15.54 -18.23 -60.26
C GLY A 433 -14.35 -18.65 -59.45
N ASP A 434 -13.16 -18.51 -60.03
CA ASP A 434 -11.92 -18.92 -59.42
C ASP A 434 -11.31 -17.86 -58.50
N TRP A 435 -10.28 -18.22 -57.76
CA TRP A 435 -9.40 -17.24 -57.13
C TRP A 435 -8.56 -16.57 -58.19
N LEU A 436 -8.59 -15.24 -58.31
CA LEU A 436 -7.83 -14.51 -59.29
C LEU A 436 -6.32 -14.58 -59.00
N ALA A 437 -5.54 -14.93 -60.02
CA ALA A 437 -4.09 -14.86 -59.99
C ALA A 437 -3.58 -13.87 -61.08
N ASN A 438 -2.55 -13.11 -60.76
CA ASN A 438 -1.91 -12.23 -61.74
C ASN A 438 -1.31 -13.04 -62.88
N SER A 439 -1.79 -12.76 -64.14
CA SER A 439 -1.35 -13.47 -65.35
C SER A 439 -0.98 -12.53 -66.50
N ASP A 440 -0.70 -11.24 -66.21
CA ASP A 440 -0.25 -10.24 -67.16
C ASP A 440 1.10 -10.60 -67.75
N ALA A 441 1.24 -10.50 -69.07
CA ALA A 441 2.49 -10.82 -69.77
C ALA A 441 3.70 -10.02 -69.30
N ARG A 442 3.48 -8.78 -68.78
CA ARG A 442 4.55 -7.93 -68.21
C ARG A 442 5.18 -8.49 -66.93
N LEU A 443 4.51 -9.40 -66.26
CA LEU A 443 4.96 -10.06 -65.03
C LEU A 443 5.62 -11.40 -65.32
N LYS A 444 5.63 -11.86 -66.61
CA LYS A 444 6.15 -13.15 -67.02
C LYS A 444 7.40 -12.98 -67.88
N LYS A 445 8.33 -13.90 -67.80
CA LYS A 445 9.53 -14.00 -68.66
C LYS A 445 9.61 -15.40 -69.27
N ASN A 446 10.33 -15.57 -70.37
CA ASN A 446 10.57 -16.86 -71.04
C ASN A 446 9.25 -17.58 -71.40
N ILE A 447 8.30 -16.83 -72.01
CA ILE A 447 7.02 -17.35 -72.40
C ILE A 447 7.23 -18.24 -73.65
N ILE A 448 7.11 -19.55 -73.46
CA ILE A 448 7.28 -20.54 -74.50
C ILE A 448 6.03 -21.40 -74.59
N THR A 449 5.51 -21.59 -75.81
CA THR A 449 4.42 -22.54 -76.05
C THR A 449 4.97 -23.97 -75.91
N PHE A 450 4.41 -24.74 -75.02
CA PHE A 450 4.81 -26.14 -74.86
C PHE A 450 4.07 -27.05 -75.83
N SER A 451 4.72 -28.20 -76.16
CA SER A 451 4.22 -29.13 -77.16
C SER A 451 2.87 -29.75 -76.77
N GLU A 452 1.97 -29.80 -77.73
CA GLU A 452 0.61 -30.38 -77.61
C GLU A 452 0.70 -31.88 -77.36
N GLU A 453 1.60 -32.59 -78.07
CA GLU A 453 1.84 -34.03 -77.91
C GLU A 453 2.40 -34.36 -76.52
N LYS A 454 3.40 -33.57 -76.04
CA LYS A 454 4.00 -33.78 -74.69
C LYS A 454 2.99 -33.47 -73.58
N ALA A 455 2.09 -32.49 -73.79
CA ALA A 455 1.03 -32.22 -72.85
C ALA A 455 0.10 -33.41 -72.69
N LEU A 456 -0.33 -33.98 -73.84
CA LEU A 456 -1.20 -35.14 -73.86
C LEU A 456 -0.51 -36.39 -73.25
N GLU A 457 0.75 -36.63 -73.57
CA GLU A 457 1.53 -37.72 -72.99
C GLU A 457 1.60 -37.64 -71.47
N LYS A 458 1.94 -36.47 -70.92
CA LYS A 458 2.00 -36.23 -69.47
C LYS A 458 0.62 -36.42 -68.79
N LEU A 459 -0.45 -35.91 -69.39
CA LEU A 459 -1.78 -36.09 -68.82
C LEU A 459 -2.21 -37.56 -68.82
N LEU A 460 -1.90 -38.29 -69.88
CA LEU A 460 -2.23 -39.73 -69.96
C LEU A 460 -1.39 -40.60 -69.00
N ALA A 461 -0.25 -40.11 -68.51
CA ALA A 461 0.56 -40.75 -67.52
C ALA A 461 -0.01 -40.58 -66.10
N LEU A 462 -0.93 -39.65 -65.85
CA LEU A 462 -1.59 -39.49 -64.56
C LEU A 462 -2.71 -40.50 -64.35
N ARG A 463 -2.79 -41.03 -63.13
CA ARG A 463 -3.82 -41.96 -62.70
C ARG A 463 -4.82 -41.28 -61.76
N GLY A 464 -6.04 -41.06 -62.22
CA GLY A 464 -7.12 -40.68 -61.35
C GLY A 464 -7.54 -41.79 -60.42
N VAL A 465 -7.73 -41.50 -59.16
CA VAL A 465 -8.09 -42.51 -58.15
C VAL A 465 -9.31 -42.05 -57.32
N THR A 466 -10.00 -43.03 -56.74
CA THR A 466 -10.88 -42.83 -55.63
C THR A 466 -10.14 -43.24 -54.37
N TYR A 467 -10.34 -42.52 -53.29
CA TYR A 467 -9.70 -42.83 -51.99
C TYR A 467 -10.60 -42.40 -50.80
N GLU A 468 -10.28 -42.90 -49.63
CA GLU A 468 -10.82 -42.39 -48.35
C GLU A 468 -9.62 -41.91 -47.51
N TRP A 469 -9.83 -40.89 -46.72
CA TRP A 469 -8.80 -40.38 -45.83
C TRP A 469 -8.46 -41.39 -44.73
N ASN A 470 -7.21 -41.62 -44.51
CA ASN A 470 -6.67 -42.43 -43.42
C ASN A 470 -5.65 -41.56 -42.65
N ASP A 471 -6.15 -40.46 -42.02
CA ASP A 471 -5.31 -39.50 -41.35
C ASP A 471 -5.45 -39.61 -39.83
N ASN A 472 -4.66 -40.47 -39.22
CA ASN A 472 -4.53 -40.57 -37.77
C ASN A 472 -3.30 -39.84 -37.22
N GLN A 473 -2.56 -39.12 -38.05
CA GLN A 473 -1.22 -38.57 -37.70
C GLN A 473 -1.23 -37.05 -37.59
N THR A 474 -2.01 -36.35 -38.38
CA THR A 474 -1.98 -34.89 -38.43
C THR A 474 -2.96 -34.22 -37.46
N GLY A 475 -3.96 -34.94 -36.96
CA GLY A 475 -5.04 -34.37 -36.17
C GLY A 475 -6.02 -33.52 -36.99
N SER A 476 -5.82 -33.47 -38.32
CA SER A 476 -6.66 -32.67 -39.21
C SER A 476 -8.03 -33.31 -39.41
N GLN A 477 -9.07 -32.48 -39.49
CA GLN A 477 -10.41 -32.94 -39.84
C GLN A 477 -10.47 -33.23 -41.34
N ARG A 478 -10.74 -34.47 -41.71
CA ARG A 478 -10.88 -34.91 -43.11
C ARG A 478 -12.33 -35.23 -43.45
N PRO A 479 -12.78 -34.97 -44.71
CA PRO A 479 -14.11 -35.39 -45.16
C PRO A 479 -14.26 -36.92 -45.08
N GLU A 480 -15.42 -37.38 -44.60
CA GLU A 480 -15.76 -38.78 -44.63
C GLU A 480 -16.19 -39.27 -46.00
N GLY A 481 -16.03 -40.55 -46.27
CA GLY A 481 -16.46 -41.24 -47.50
C GLY A 481 -15.52 -41.05 -48.68
N THR A 482 -15.96 -41.53 -49.83
CA THR A 482 -15.16 -41.59 -51.06
C THR A 482 -14.85 -40.24 -51.63
N GLN A 483 -13.57 -40.00 -51.85
CA GLN A 483 -13.03 -38.79 -52.50
C GLN A 483 -12.46 -39.17 -53.88
N TYR A 484 -12.29 -38.16 -54.77
CA TYR A 484 -11.69 -38.27 -56.08
C TYR A 484 -10.42 -37.41 -56.13
N GLY A 485 -9.33 -37.91 -56.70
CA GLY A 485 -8.14 -37.12 -56.80
C GLY A 485 -6.94 -37.89 -57.40
N PHE A 486 -5.75 -37.45 -57.03
CA PHE A 486 -4.50 -38.01 -57.46
C PHE A 486 -3.64 -38.36 -56.24
N ILE A 487 -2.65 -39.21 -56.45
CA ILE A 487 -1.61 -39.50 -55.44
C ILE A 487 -0.42 -38.58 -55.70
N ALA A 488 -0.05 -37.75 -54.69
CA ALA A 488 1.01 -36.72 -54.85
C ALA A 488 2.36 -37.31 -55.30
N GLN A 489 2.72 -38.50 -54.83
CA GLN A 489 3.93 -39.21 -55.23
C GLN A 489 3.92 -39.57 -56.74
N GLU A 490 2.76 -39.99 -57.27
CA GLU A 490 2.61 -40.31 -58.70
C GLU A 490 2.64 -39.03 -59.54
N ILE A 491 2.08 -37.95 -59.05
CA ILE A 491 2.23 -36.63 -59.68
C ILE A 491 3.68 -36.17 -59.70
N GLN A 492 4.44 -36.40 -58.64
CA GLN A 492 5.84 -36.01 -58.55
C GLN A 492 6.70 -36.65 -59.65
N GLU A 493 6.36 -37.87 -60.10
CA GLU A 493 7.06 -38.54 -61.21
C GLU A 493 6.83 -37.85 -62.55
N VAL A 494 5.68 -37.22 -62.76
CA VAL A 494 5.26 -36.58 -64.04
C VAL A 494 5.45 -35.06 -63.99
N PHE A 495 5.12 -34.44 -62.87
CA PHE A 495 5.18 -33.01 -62.60
C PHE A 495 5.84 -32.72 -61.27
N PRO A 496 7.15 -32.89 -61.11
CA PRO A 496 7.83 -32.66 -59.83
C PRO A 496 7.70 -31.21 -59.34
N GLU A 497 7.50 -30.26 -60.26
CA GLU A 497 7.27 -28.83 -59.97
C GLU A 497 5.94 -28.52 -59.28
N ASN A 498 4.97 -29.45 -59.32
CA ASN A 498 3.62 -29.28 -58.75
C ASN A 498 3.47 -29.98 -57.40
N VAL A 499 4.54 -30.50 -56.79
CA VAL A 499 4.52 -31.26 -55.57
C VAL A 499 5.50 -30.67 -54.58
N GLU A 500 5.01 -30.31 -53.40
CA GLU A 500 5.81 -29.83 -52.28
C GLU A 500 5.56 -30.69 -51.05
N LYS A 501 6.43 -30.58 -50.05
CA LYS A 501 6.21 -31.18 -48.73
C LYS A 501 5.74 -30.13 -47.73
N ASP A 502 4.75 -30.49 -46.89
CA ASP A 502 4.38 -29.67 -45.75
C ASP A 502 5.42 -29.81 -44.60
N ASN A 503 5.20 -29.08 -43.50
CA ASN A 503 6.07 -29.08 -42.32
C ASN A 503 6.07 -30.41 -41.56
N LEU A 504 5.12 -31.33 -41.82
CA LEU A 504 5.07 -32.67 -41.26
C LEU A 504 5.72 -33.72 -42.19
N GLY A 505 6.16 -33.29 -43.41
CA GLY A 505 6.79 -34.14 -44.40
C GLY A 505 5.81 -34.84 -45.33
N PHE A 506 4.51 -34.55 -45.29
CA PHE A 506 3.52 -35.08 -46.22
C PHE A 506 3.56 -34.33 -47.56
N TYR A 507 3.41 -35.06 -48.64
CA TYR A 507 3.37 -34.46 -49.97
C TYR A 507 2.05 -33.80 -50.26
N GLN A 508 2.09 -32.57 -50.77
CA GLN A 508 0.95 -31.77 -51.23
C GLN A 508 1.05 -31.54 -52.74
N THR A 509 -0.09 -31.49 -53.42
CA THR A 509 -0.13 -31.14 -54.86
C THR A 509 -1.23 -30.11 -55.11
N ALA A 510 -1.01 -29.23 -56.07
CA ALA A 510 -1.99 -28.24 -56.49
C ALA A 510 -3.01 -28.86 -57.46
N TYR A 511 -4.29 -28.66 -57.21
CA TYR A 511 -5.38 -28.86 -58.13
C TYR A 511 -5.64 -27.56 -58.88
N GLY A 512 -5.92 -27.57 -60.22
CA GLY A 512 -6.21 -26.37 -61.01
C GLY A 512 -5.05 -25.77 -61.79
N THR A 513 -3.84 -26.35 -61.73
CA THR A 513 -2.68 -25.93 -62.54
C THR A 513 -2.59 -26.64 -63.90
N TYR A 514 -3.52 -27.54 -64.18
CA TYR A 514 -3.56 -28.37 -65.39
C TYR A 514 -4.36 -27.76 -66.55
N ASP A 515 -5.05 -26.61 -66.40
CA ASP A 515 -5.90 -26.02 -67.42
C ASP A 515 -5.19 -25.74 -68.76
N ALA A 516 -3.96 -25.20 -68.69
CA ALA A 516 -3.17 -24.97 -69.87
C ALA A 516 -2.73 -26.28 -70.55
N LEU A 517 -2.49 -27.35 -69.73
CA LEU A 517 -2.19 -28.69 -70.27
C LEU A 517 -3.42 -29.33 -70.89
N TYR A 518 -4.62 -29.16 -70.31
CA TYR A 518 -5.86 -29.61 -70.92
C TYR A 518 -6.08 -28.95 -72.28
N VAL A 519 -5.87 -27.63 -72.40
CA VAL A 519 -5.98 -26.92 -73.67
C VAL A 519 -5.05 -27.47 -74.74
N GLN A 520 -3.77 -27.68 -74.41
CA GLN A 520 -2.82 -28.22 -75.41
C GLN A 520 -3.10 -29.69 -75.71
N SER A 521 -3.49 -30.52 -74.71
CA SER A 521 -3.88 -31.90 -74.94
C SER A 521 -5.12 -32.06 -75.81
N ILE A 522 -6.12 -31.18 -75.62
CA ILE A 522 -7.34 -31.14 -76.47
C ILE A 522 -6.95 -30.81 -77.91
N LYS A 523 -5.99 -29.86 -78.13
CA LYS A 523 -5.49 -29.56 -79.48
C LYS A 523 -4.78 -30.75 -80.11
N ALA A 524 -3.93 -31.48 -79.33
CA ALA A 524 -3.30 -32.71 -79.83
C ALA A 524 -4.31 -33.78 -80.20
N LEU A 525 -5.34 -33.96 -79.39
CA LEU A 525 -6.45 -34.90 -79.70
C LEU A 525 -7.23 -34.47 -80.92
N HIS A 526 -7.49 -33.16 -81.09
CA HIS A 526 -8.19 -32.61 -82.27
C HIS A 526 -7.36 -32.87 -83.56
N GLN A 527 -6.06 -32.59 -83.53
CA GLN A 527 -5.19 -32.91 -84.66
C GLN A 527 -5.17 -34.41 -85.01
N LYS A 528 -5.14 -35.28 -83.96
CA LYS A 528 -5.27 -36.72 -84.17
C LYS A 528 -6.61 -37.12 -84.81
N ILE A 529 -7.70 -36.52 -84.38
CA ILE A 529 -9.02 -36.77 -84.96
C ILE A 529 -9.05 -36.30 -86.42
N GLU A 530 -8.56 -35.09 -86.74
CA GLU A 530 -8.51 -34.58 -88.11
C GLU A 530 -7.64 -35.52 -89.01
N THR A 531 -6.51 -35.97 -88.50
CA THR A 531 -5.68 -36.96 -89.21
C THR A 531 -6.42 -38.27 -89.46
N LEU A 532 -7.07 -38.82 -88.44
CA LEU A 532 -7.85 -40.04 -88.58
C LEU A 532 -9.08 -39.89 -89.50
N GLU A 533 -9.73 -38.72 -89.51
CA GLU A 533 -10.84 -38.42 -90.42
C GLU A 533 -10.35 -38.33 -91.88
N GLN A 534 -9.17 -37.74 -92.12
CA GLN A 534 -8.52 -37.76 -93.41
C GLN A 534 -8.10 -39.16 -93.85
N GLU A 535 -7.49 -39.92 -92.98
CA GLU A 535 -7.09 -41.32 -93.23
C GLU A 535 -8.38 -42.19 -93.54
N ASN A 536 -9.44 -42.00 -92.77
CA ASN A 536 -10.72 -42.68 -93.04
C ASN A 536 -11.33 -42.25 -94.41
N THR A 537 -11.23 -41.01 -94.77
CA THR A 537 -11.68 -40.51 -96.09
C THR A 537 -10.82 -41.15 -97.20
N ASP A 538 -9.54 -41.17 -97.03
CA ASP A 538 -8.64 -41.79 -98.01
C ASP A 538 -8.85 -43.31 -98.12
N LEU A 539 -9.07 -43.99 -96.96
CA LEU A 539 -9.49 -45.40 -96.96
C LEU A 539 -10.82 -45.64 -97.64
N LYS A 540 -11.82 -44.81 -97.43
CA LYS A 540 -13.09 -44.87 -98.14
C LYS A 540 -12.93 -44.74 -99.64
N ASN A 541 -12.14 -43.72 -100.12
CA ASN A 541 -11.83 -43.54 -101.50
C ASN A 541 -11.16 -44.76 -102.10
N LYS A 542 -10.19 -45.36 -101.39
CA LYS A 542 -9.49 -46.59 -101.86
C LYS A 542 -10.47 -47.78 -101.91
N ILE A 543 -11.39 -47.91 -100.95
CA ILE A 543 -12.39 -48.97 -100.96
C ILE A 543 -13.36 -48.78 -102.18
N ASP A 544 -13.77 -47.57 -102.43
CA ASP A 544 -14.65 -47.25 -103.61
C ASP A 544 -13.94 -47.52 -104.93
N GLU A 545 -12.62 -47.20 -105.04
CA GLU A 545 -11.79 -47.54 -106.22
C GLU A 545 -11.67 -49.05 -106.36
N ILE A 546 -11.40 -49.81 -105.29
CA ILE A 546 -11.35 -51.27 -105.34
C ILE A 546 -12.72 -51.82 -105.76
N HIS A 547 -13.79 -51.30 -105.23
CA HIS A 547 -15.16 -51.70 -105.52
C HIS A 547 -15.47 -51.44 -107.02
N ALA A 548 -15.09 -50.27 -107.53
CA ALA A 548 -15.21 -49.94 -108.93
C ALA A 548 -14.37 -50.90 -109.85
N MET A 549 -13.12 -51.23 -109.49
CA MET A 549 -12.31 -52.21 -110.15
C MET A 549 -12.91 -53.60 -110.16
N LEU A 550 -13.42 -54.05 -109.02
CA LEU A 550 -14.06 -55.39 -108.90
C LEU A 550 -15.36 -55.44 -109.74
N THR A 551 -16.14 -54.40 -109.75
CA THR A 551 -17.39 -54.30 -110.58
C THR A 551 -17.08 -54.28 -112.07
N LYS A 552 -15.99 -53.60 -112.48
CA LYS A 552 -15.47 -53.62 -113.83
C LYS A 552 -14.95 -54.98 -114.26
N ASN A 553 -14.21 -55.63 -113.38
CA ASN A 553 -13.74 -57.00 -113.69
C ASN A 553 -14.90 -58.01 -113.80
N GLN A 554 -15.92 -57.92 -112.93
CA GLN A 554 -17.16 -58.72 -113.02
C GLN A 554 -17.92 -58.51 -114.32
N SER A 555 -17.93 -57.27 -114.82
CA SER A 555 -18.62 -56.95 -116.07
C SER A 555 -17.81 -57.48 -117.28
N ASN A 556 -16.44 -57.57 -117.19
CA ASN A 556 -15.59 -58.17 -118.22
C ASN A 556 -15.66 -59.69 -118.28
N TYR A 557 -16.05 -60.33 -117.12
CA TYR A 557 -16.21 -61.81 -117.10
C TYR A 557 -17.62 -62.26 -117.61
N LYS A 558 -18.56 -61.33 -117.85
CA LYS A 558 -19.91 -61.59 -118.37
C LYS A 558 -20.08 -61.31 -119.81
N LYS A 559 -19.02 -60.95 -120.51
CA LYS A 559 -18.94 -60.89 -121.98
C LYS A 559 -18.12 -62.09 -122.44
#